data_2625da004c41a4f7a15656db9954f7be
#
_entry.id   2625da004c41a4f7a15656db9954f7be
#
_cell.length_a   1.000
_cell.length_b   1.000
_cell.length_c   1.000
_cell.angle_alpha   90.00
_cell.angle_beta   90.00
_cell.angle_gamma   90.00
#
_symmetry.space_group_name_H-M   'P 1'
#
loop_
_entity.id
_entity.type
_entity.pdbx_description
1 polymer ?
#
loop_
_entity_poly.entity_id
_entity_poly.type
_entity_poly.pdbx_seq_one_letter_code
_entity_poly.pdbx_strand_id
1 'polypeptide(L)'
;MKKYQKILLWLFIIIGLLFIFRNSILKAIGNFLIKEDAVEYVEYAFVLSGGAYDRGNKAIELLKENKIEKIICVGGNLTPNFKALGIELLESELTRNHILKYVSDSSKIDLIPAGTSTLEESINILLYCRIYDIDEIVIVSSKFHTRRIANVFKSLFKENGIQVYISGAKSSSFNEEEWWKSENGLIALNNEYLKMLYYFFK
;
A
#
# COMPACT_ATOMS: atom_id res chain seq x y z
N MET A 1 5.66 -12.74 -51.78
CA MET A 1 5.87 -11.59 -50.87
C MET A 1 7.34 -11.45 -50.56
N LYS A 2 7.92 -10.26 -50.78
CA LYS A 2 9.30 -9.94 -50.41
C LYS A 2 9.45 -10.00 -48.87
N LYS A 3 10.62 -10.32 -48.33
CA LYS A 3 10.89 -10.47 -46.88
C LYS A 3 10.34 -9.30 -46.05
N TYR A 4 10.48 -8.08 -46.52
CA TYR A 4 9.99 -6.87 -45.89
C TYR A 4 8.46 -6.79 -45.76
N GLN A 5 7.72 -7.29 -46.79
CA GLN A 5 6.25 -7.30 -46.76
C GLN A 5 5.71 -8.27 -45.68
N LYS A 6 6.41 -9.40 -45.45
CA LYS A 6 6.08 -10.33 -44.38
C LYS A 6 6.31 -9.68 -43.01
N ILE A 7 7.44 -8.97 -42.82
CA ILE A 7 7.75 -8.26 -41.57
C ILE A 7 6.68 -7.19 -41.26
N LEU A 8 6.36 -6.36 -42.27
CA LEU A 8 5.31 -5.34 -42.12
C LEU A 8 3.94 -5.93 -41.77
N LEU A 9 3.58 -7.06 -42.40
CA LEU A 9 2.33 -7.76 -42.08
C LEU A 9 2.31 -8.25 -40.61
N TRP A 10 3.42 -8.86 -40.16
CA TRP A 10 3.51 -9.31 -38.76
C TRP A 10 3.46 -8.16 -37.76
N LEU A 11 4.14 -7.04 -38.05
CA LEU A 11 4.07 -5.83 -37.21
C LEU A 11 2.64 -5.31 -37.14
N PHE A 12 1.92 -5.24 -38.25
CA PHE A 12 0.51 -4.79 -38.25
C PHE A 12 -0.39 -5.72 -37.44
N ILE A 13 -0.20 -7.05 -37.58
CA ILE A 13 -0.95 -8.03 -36.76
C ILE A 13 -0.65 -7.86 -35.29
N ILE A 14 0.62 -7.69 -34.89
CA ILE A 14 1.01 -7.50 -33.48
C ILE A 14 0.38 -6.22 -32.92
N ILE A 15 0.46 -5.10 -33.65
CA ILE A 15 -0.16 -3.82 -33.22
C ILE A 15 -1.67 -3.98 -33.09
N GLY A 16 -2.32 -4.67 -34.04
CA GLY A 16 -3.75 -4.96 -33.97
C GLY A 16 -4.12 -5.79 -32.73
N LEU A 17 -3.35 -6.83 -32.43
CA LEU A 17 -3.55 -7.64 -31.23
C LEU A 17 -3.32 -6.82 -29.94
N LEU A 18 -2.28 -6.03 -29.87
CA LEU A 18 -2.02 -5.14 -28.72
C LEU A 18 -3.16 -4.15 -28.51
N PHE A 19 -3.73 -3.61 -29.60
CA PHE A 19 -4.87 -2.70 -29.50
C PHE A 19 -6.14 -3.41 -29.03
N ILE A 20 -6.42 -4.62 -29.53
CA ILE A 20 -7.58 -5.44 -29.12
C ILE A 20 -7.47 -5.79 -27.63
N PHE A 21 -6.30 -6.23 -27.19
CA PHE A 21 -6.07 -6.69 -25.81
C PHE A 21 -5.59 -5.58 -24.85
N ARG A 22 -5.54 -4.30 -25.28
CA ARG A 22 -4.98 -3.19 -24.49
C ARG A 22 -5.53 -3.11 -23.06
N ASN A 23 -6.84 -3.27 -22.87
CA ASN A 23 -7.45 -3.18 -21.55
C ASN A 23 -7.02 -4.35 -20.65
N SER A 24 -6.93 -5.55 -21.19
CA SER A 24 -6.45 -6.73 -20.45
C SER A 24 -4.97 -6.59 -20.06
N ILE A 25 -4.16 -6.06 -20.97
CA ILE A 25 -2.74 -5.77 -20.72
C ILE A 25 -2.61 -4.71 -19.62
N LEU A 26 -3.35 -3.61 -19.70
CA LEU A 26 -3.32 -2.55 -18.71
C LEU A 26 -3.80 -3.05 -17.33
N LYS A 27 -4.87 -3.85 -17.28
CA LYS A 27 -5.30 -4.51 -16.03
C LYS A 27 -4.21 -5.41 -15.46
N ALA A 28 -3.56 -6.21 -16.28
CA ALA A 28 -2.48 -7.09 -15.82
C ALA A 28 -1.29 -6.31 -15.24
N ILE A 29 -0.94 -5.17 -15.85
CA ILE A 29 0.09 -4.26 -15.34
C ILE A 29 -0.28 -3.71 -13.97
N GLY A 30 -1.52 -3.23 -13.76
CA GLY A 30 -1.97 -2.76 -12.44
C GLY A 30 -2.05 -3.89 -11.42
N ASN A 31 -2.63 -5.02 -11.78
CA ASN A 31 -2.78 -6.18 -10.90
C ASN A 31 -1.42 -6.77 -10.44
N PHE A 32 -0.38 -6.61 -11.26
CA PHE A 32 0.97 -7.00 -10.83
C PHE A 32 1.42 -6.26 -9.57
N LEU A 33 0.99 -5.03 -9.33
CA LEU A 33 1.33 -4.26 -8.12
C LEU A 33 0.54 -4.71 -6.88
N ILE A 34 -0.55 -5.45 -7.06
CA ILE A 34 -1.42 -5.88 -5.97
C ILE A 34 -0.97 -7.25 -5.45
N LYS A 35 -0.69 -7.31 -4.15
CA LYS A 35 -0.36 -8.55 -3.45
C LYS A 35 -0.95 -8.47 -2.04
N GLU A 36 -2.17 -8.97 -1.91
CA GLU A 36 -2.93 -8.99 -0.67
C GLU A 36 -3.03 -10.43 -0.14
N ASP A 37 -3.17 -10.56 1.16
CA ASP A 37 -3.44 -11.82 1.83
C ASP A 37 -4.87 -11.85 2.37
N ALA A 38 -5.46 -13.03 2.50
CA ALA A 38 -6.71 -13.19 3.23
C ALA A 38 -6.43 -13.01 4.72
N VAL A 39 -7.15 -12.09 5.36
CA VAL A 39 -7.08 -11.83 6.79
C VAL A 39 -8.33 -12.42 7.43
N GLU A 40 -8.17 -13.45 8.25
CA GLU A 40 -9.26 -14.02 9.06
C GLU A 40 -9.36 -13.29 10.39
N TYR A 41 -8.33 -13.40 11.23
CA TYR A 41 -8.19 -12.65 12.48
C TYR A 41 -6.71 -12.48 12.81
N VAL A 42 -6.31 -11.26 13.18
CA VAL A 42 -4.98 -10.90 13.68
C VAL A 42 -5.12 -9.72 14.64
N GLU A 43 -4.61 -9.81 15.86
CA GLU A 43 -4.85 -8.80 16.89
C GLU A 43 -4.40 -7.39 16.45
N TYR A 44 -3.23 -7.27 15.81
CA TYR A 44 -2.59 -5.97 15.52
C TYR A 44 -2.58 -5.63 14.03
N ALA A 45 -3.09 -4.45 13.68
CA ALA A 45 -2.95 -3.86 12.35
C ALA A 45 -2.10 -2.60 12.39
N PHE A 46 -1.06 -2.55 11.55
CA PHE A 46 -0.21 -1.38 11.36
C PHE A 46 -0.60 -0.65 10.09
N VAL A 47 -1.02 0.61 10.23
CA VAL A 47 -1.44 1.47 9.12
C VAL A 47 -0.26 2.36 8.71
N LEU A 48 0.31 2.08 7.54
CA LEU A 48 1.46 2.83 7.03
C LEU A 48 1.08 4.24 6.59
N SER A 49 2.07 5.15 6.59
CA SER A 49 1.91 6.54 6.16
C SER A 49 1.65 6.71 4.66
N GLY A 50 1.15 7.86 4.22
CA GLY A 50 0.93 8.20 2.81
C GLY A 50 -0.48 7.94 2.27
N GLY A 51 -1.51 7.95 3.11
CA GLY A 51 -2.90 7.77 2.69
C GLY A 51 -3.86 7.66 3.87
N ALA A 52 -3.85 8.66 4.75
CA ALA A 52 -4.58 8.65 6.02
C ALA A 52 -6.08 8.33 5.87
N TYR A 53 -6.73 8.86 4.83
CA TYR A 53 -8.16 8.62 4.58
C TYR A 53 -8.42 7.18 4.12
N ASP A 54 -7.80 6.73 3.03
CA ASP A 54 -8.09 5.44 2.44
C ASP A 54 -7.62 4.28 3.34
N ARG A 55 -6.40 4.38 3.86
CA ARG A 55 -5.81 3.37 4.75
C ARG A 55 -6.50 3.34 6.11
N GLY A 56 -6.84 4.51 6.65
CA GLY A 56 -7.64 4.60 7.88
C GLY A 56 -9.01 3.95 7.72
N ASN A 57 -9.71 4.18 6.60
CA ASN A 57 -10.98 3.53 6.31
C ASN A 57 -10.84 2.00 6.22
N LYS A 58 -9.74 1.49 5.63
CA LYS A 58 -9.49 0.05 5.57
C LYS A 58 -9.24 -0.55 6.96
N ALA A 59 -8.53 0.14 7.82
CA ALA A 59 -8.32 -0.30 9.20
C ALA A 59 -9.64 -0.31 10.00
N ILE A 60 -10.50 0.71 9.81
CA ILE A 60 -11.84 0.76 10.41
C ILE A 60 -12.71 -0.40 9.92
N GLU A 61 -12.65 -0.73 8.63
CA GLU A 61 -13.35 -1.87 8.03
C GLU A 61 -12.94 -3.18 8.72
N LEU A 62 -11.61 -3.45 8.80
CA LEU A 62 -11.08 -4.66 9.45
C LEU A 62 -11.48 -4.74 10.93
N LEU A 63 -11.47 -3.62 11.66
CA LEU A 63 -11.89 -3.58 13.06
C LEU A 63 -13.39 -3.88 13.20
N LYS A 64 -14.25 -3.32 12.36
CA LYS A 64 -15.69 -3.58 12.35
C LYS A 64 -16.06 -5.01 11.97
N GLU A 65 -15.25 -5.64 11.14
CA GLU A 65 -15.39 -7.05 10.76
C GLU A 65 -14.83 -8.01 11.83
N ASN A 66 -14.34 -7.50 12.96
CA ASN A 66 -13.65 -8.25 14.02
C ASN A 66 -12.45 -9.06 13.51
N LYS A 67 -11.78 -8.56 12.48
CA LYS A 67 -10.55 -9.15 11.93
C LYS A 67 -9.29 -8.64 12.63
N ILE A 68 -9.40 -7.53 13.35
CA ILE A 68 -8.34 -6.95 14.17
C ILE A 68 -8.91 -6.40 15.47
N GLU A 69 -8.07 -6.22 16.50
CA GLU A 69 -8.45 -5.60 17.76
C GLU A 69 -7.80 -4.24 17.99
N LYS A 70 -6.54 -4.07 17.54
CA LYS A 70 -5.75 -2.86 17.75
C LYS A 70 -5.23 -2.31 16.44
N ILE A 71 -5.19 -0.99 16.33
CA ILE A 71 -4.69 -0.25 15.19
C ILE A 71 -3.50 0.59 15.62
N ILE A 72 -2.36 0.43 14.98
CA ILE A 72 -1.17 1.24 15.20
C ILE A 72 -0.93 2.09 13.95
N CYS A 73 -1.04 3.41 14.08
CA CYS A 73 -0.80 4.34 12.98
C CYS A 73 0.69 4.69 12.92
N VAL A 74 1.33 4.47 11.77
CA VAL A 74 2.78 4.62 11.60
C VAL A 74 3.10 5.79 10.66
N GLY A 75 4.18 6.50 10.92
CA GLY A 75 4.74 7.53 10.02
C GLY A 75 5.13 8.82 10.69
N GLY A 76 6.37 9.26 10.43
CA GLY A 76 6.98 10.47 10.95
C GLY A 76 7.00 11.65 9.97
N ASN A 77 6.39 11.52 8.78
CA ASN A 77 6.35 12.60 7.80
C ASN A 77 5.37 13.70 8.21
N LEU A 78 5.78 14.95 8.01
CA LEU A 78 4.88 16.10 8.08
C LEU A 78 4.22 16.30 6.71
N THR A 79 2.91 16.41 6.68
CA THR A 79 2.16 16.68 5.45
C THR A 79 2.43 18.13 4.98
N PRO A 80 2.99 18.35 3.77
CA PRO A 80 3.34 19.69 3.29
C PRO A 80 2.18 20.68 3.31
N ASN A 81 0.97 20.21 3.03
CA ASN A 81 -0.24 21.04 3.03
C ASN A 81 -0.57 21.62 4.42
N PHE A 82 -0.37 20.82 5.48
CA PHE A 82 -0.58 21.31 6.85
C PHE A 82 0.53 22.25 7.28
N LYS A 83 1.78 21.98 6.87
CA LYS A 83 2.90 22.89 7.11
C LYS A 83 2.66 24.28 6.50
N ALA A 84 2.04 24.35 5.33
CA ALA A 84 1.66 25.62 4.69
C ALA A 84 0.60 26.41 5.51
N LEU A 85 -0.17 25.73 6.35
CA LEU A 85 -1.15 26.32 7.27
C LEU A 85 -0.57 26.58 8.67
N GLY A 86 0.73 26.36 8.89
CA GLY A 86 1.36 26.45 10.21
C GLY A 86 0.97 25.33 11.18
N ILE A 87 0.45 24.22 10.67
CA ILE A 87 0.03 23.06 11.48
C ILE A 87 1.12 21.99 11.36
N GLU A 88 1.71 21.64 12.51
CA GLU A 88 2.63 20.51 12.60
C GLU A 88 1.84 19.25 12.99
N LEU A 89 1.46 18.44 11.99
CA LEU A 89 0.73 17.20 12.17
C LEU A 89 1.42 16.09 11.38
N LEU A 90 1.80 15.04 12.07
CA LEU A 90 2.40 13.86 11.46
C LEU A 90 1.34 13.03 10.71
N GLU A 91 1.76 12.29 9.70
CA GLU A 91 0.86 11.41 8.94
C GLU A 91 0.24 10.31 9.81
N SER A 92 0.96 9.79 10.81
CA SER A 92 0.41 8.86 11.81
C SER A 92 -0.69 9.50 12.66
N GLU A 93 -0.49 10.74 13.11
CA GLU A 93 -1.48 11.49 13.88
C GLU A 93 -2.71 11.82 13.02
N LEU A 94 -2.51 12.20 11.76
CA LEU A 94 -3.60 12.44 10.81
C LEU A 94 -4.45 11.19 10.62
N THR A 95 -3.80 10.03 10.44
CA THR A 95 -4.49 8.73 10.30
C THR A 95 -5.26 8.39 11.58
N ARG A 96 -4.63 8.53 12.75
CA ARG A 96 -5.28 8.33 14.06
C ARG A 96 -6.50 9.24 14.23
N ASN A 97 -6.35 10.53 13.95
CA ASN A 97 -7.44 11.50 14.07
C ASN A 97 -8.61 11.19 13.12
N HIS A 98 -8.32 10.64 11.94
CA HIS A 98 -9.35 10.15 11.04
C HIS A 98 -10.08 8.95 11.63
N ILE A 99 -9.37 7.95 12.14
CA ILE A 99 -9.95 6.72 12.72
C ILE A 99 -10.80 7.03 13.96
N LEU A 100 -10.35 7.93 14.82
CA LEU A 100 -11.08 8.35 16.04
C LEU A 100 -12.46 8.98 15.77
N LYS A 101 -12.74 9.41 14.54
CA LYS A 101 -14.10 9.86 14.17
C LYS A 101 -15.11 8.71 14.11
N TYR A 102 -14.65 7.47 13.97
CA TYR A 102 -15.47 6.29 13.76
C TYR A 102 -15.29 5.21 14.82
N VAL A 103 -14.22 5.30 15.61
CA VAL A 103 -13.87 4.36 16.67
C VAL A 103 -13.85 5.12 17.99
N SER A 104 -14.84 4.88 18.87
CA SER A 104 -15.00 5.61 20.13
C SER A 104 -13.97 5.20 21.18
N ASP A 105 -13.51 3.95 21.14
CA ASP A 105 -12.52 3.42 22.08
C ASP A 105 -11.10 3.77 21.64
N SER A 106 -10.56 4.86 22.17
CA SER A 106 -9.22 5.32 21.85
C SER A 106 -8.10 4.39 22.34
N SER A 107 -8.39 3.49 23.29
CA SER A 107 -7.40 2.52 23.78
C SER A 107 -7.01 1.46 22.75
N LYS A 108 -7.83 1.32 21.69
CA LYS A 108 -7.56 0.44 20.54
C LYS A 108 -6.63 1.05 19.49
N ILE A 109 -6.23 2.33 19.65
CA ILE A 109 -5.49 3.05 18.63
C ILE A 109 -4.21 3.63 19.21
N ASP A 110 -3.07 3.17 18.72
CA ASP A 110 -1.74 3.61 19.12
C ASP A 110 -0.98 4.28 17.95
N LEU A 111 0.18 4.86 18.25
CA LEU A 111 1.02 5.61 17.31
C LEU A 111 2.47 5.12 17.34
N ILE A 112 3.06 5.05 16.15
CA ILE A 112 4.52 5.07 15.94
C ILE A 112 4.83 6.32 15.11
N PRO A 113 5.11 7.48 15.74
CA PRO A 113 5.34 8.75 15.06
C PRO A 113 6.75 8.82 14.46
N ALA A 114 7.17 7.76 13.77
CA ALA A 114 8.50 7.59 13.24
C ALA A 114 8.48 6.83 11.90
N GLY A 115 9.54 7.02 11.09
CA GLY A 115 9.67 6.44 9.77
C GLY A 115 9.16 7.39 8.68
N THR A 116 10.06 7.66 7.71
CA THR A 116 9.80 8.53 6.55
C THR A 116 9.83 7.77 5.23
N SER A 117 10.16 6.47 5.31
CA SER A 117 10.22 5.54 4.19
C SER A 117 9.68 4.17 4.60
N THR A 118 9.27 3.37 3.61
CA THR A 118 8.77 2.01 3.85
C THR A 118 9.77 1.13 4.63
N LEU A 119 11.06 1.30 4.39
CA LEU A 119 12.09 0.56 5.11
C LEU A 119 12.18 1.00 6.58
N GLU A 120 12.19 2.31 6.84
CA GLU A 120 12.21 2.83 8.22
C GLU A 120 10.95 2.45 8.99
N GLU A 121 9.77 2.56 8.35
CA GLU A 121 8.51 2.09 8.95
C GLU A 121 8.59 0.60 9.31
N SER A 122 9.16 -0.24 8.42
CA SER A 122 9.29 -1.68 8.71
C SER A 122 10.20 -1.96 9.90
N ILE A 123 11.30 -1.22 10.04
CA ILE A 123 12.21 -1.35 11.20
C ILE A 123 11.51 -0.92 12.49
N ASN A 124 10.80 0.21 12.48
CA ASN A 124 10.08 0.71 13.65
C ASN A 124 8.96 -0.24 14.09
N ILE A 125 8.22 -0.82 13.13
CA ILE A 125 7.20 -1.84 13.43
C ILE A 125 7.85 -3.11 13.99
N LEU A 126 8.96 -3.56 13.44
CA LEU A 126 9.69 -4.71 13.96
C LEU A 126 10.14 -4.51 15.41
N LEU A 127 10.65 -3.31 15.73
CA LEU A 127 11.02 -2.95 17.10
C LEU A 127 9.80 -2.95 18.03
N TYR A 128 8.67 -2.41 17.58
CA TYR A 128 7.42 -2.43 18.32
C TYR A 128 6.97 -3.87 18.60
N CYS A 129 6.96 -4.73 17.58
CA CYS A 129 6.59 -6.15 17.74
C CYS A 129 7.48 -6.87 18.77
N ARG A 130 8.78 -6.59 18.77
CA ARG A 130 9.71 -7.18 19.75
C ARG A 130 9.47 -6.69 21.19
N ILE A 131 9.10 -5.40 21.37
CA ILE A 131 8.82 -4.83 22.70
C ILE A 131 7.56 -5.44 23.29
N TYR A 132 6.55 -5.73 22.47
CA TYR A 132 5.24 -6.22 22.91
C TYR A 132 5.02 -7.72 22.67
N ASP A 133 6.07 -8.45 22.26
CA ASP A 133 6.04 -9.91 22.01
C ASP A 133 4.95 -10.31 21.00
N ILE A 134 4.86 -9.55 19.89
CA ILE A 134 3.87 -9.74 18.82
C ILE A 134 4.48 -10.63 17.74
N ASP A 135 3.82 -11.74 17.40
CA ASP A 135 4.27 -12.73 16.41
C ASP A 135 3.43 -12.75 15.12
N GLU A 136 2.32 -11.98 15.07
CA GLU A 136 1.43 -11.93 13.92
C GLU A 136 0.85 -10.52 13.74
N ILE A 137 0.93 -9.98 12.52
CA ILE A 137 0.50 -8.61 12.20
C ILE A 137 -0.17 -8.49 10.84
N VAL A 138 -1.09 -7.50 10.72
CA VAL A 138 -1.60 -7.01 9.44
C VAL A 138 -0.94 -5.66 9.10
N ILE A 139 -0.39 -5.54 7.91
CA ILE A 139 0.07 -4.26 7.36
C ILE A 139 -0.99 -3.71 6.41
N VAL A 140 -1.53 -2.54 6.73
CA VAL A 140 -2.50 -1.81 5.89
C VAL A 140 -1.78 -0.76 5.07
N SER A 141 -1.92 -0.84 3.74
CA SER A 141 -1.35 0.12 2.79
C SER A 141 -2.28 0.30 1.59
N SER A 142 -2.00 1.22 0.67
CA SER A 142 -2.78 1.37 -0.57
C SER A 142 -2.57 0.17 -1.50
N LYS A 143 -3.58 -0.23 -2.29
CA LYS A 143 -3.55 -1.45 -3.12
C LYS A 143 -2.30 -1.56 -3.99
N PHE A 144 -1.96 -0.52 -4.75
CA PHE A 144 -0.79 -0.57 -5.64
C PHE A 144 0.55 -0.62 -4.90
N HIS A 145 0.57 -0.28 -3.60
CA HIS A 145 1.78 -0.38 -2.77
C HIS A 145 2.01 -1.79 -2.19
N THR A 146 0.99 -2.65 -2.20
CA THR A 146 1.00 -3.93 -1.46
C THR A 146 2.10 -4.88 -1.90
N ARG A 147 2.45 -4.95 -3.19
CA ARG A 147 3.58 -5.79 -3.64
C ARG A 147 4.92 -5.31 -3.09
N ARG A 148 5.19 -3.99 -3.12
CA ARG A 148 6.43 -3.42 -2.57
C ARG A 148 6.49 -3.65 -1.06
N ILE A 149 5.38 -3.45 -0.35
CA ILE A 149 5.27 -3.74 1.09
C ILE A 149 5.58 -5.23 1.35
N ALA A 150 4.97 -6.14 0.61
CA ALA A 150 5.24 -7.57 0.76
C ALA A 150 6.73 -7.91 0.56
N ASN A 151 7.40 -7.29 -0.40
CA ASN A 151 8.82 -7.52 -0.65
C ASN A 151 9.71 -7.01 0.49
N VAL A 152 9.38 -5.86 1.09
CA VAL A 152 10.17 -5.26 2.19
C VAL A 152 9.88 -5.99 3.52
N PHE A 153 8.61 -6.27 3.82
CA PHE A 153 8.20 -6.75 5.14
C PHE A 153 8.33 -8.27 5.29
N LYS A 154 7.86 -9.08 4.31
CA LYS A 154 7.71 -10.52 4.53
C LYS A 154 9.03 -11.24 4.83
N SER A 155 10.14 -10.88 4.17
CA SER A 155 11.45 -11.49 4.45
C SER A 155 11.96 -11.06 5.82
N LEU A 156 12.01 -9.75 6.08
CA LEU A 156 12.51 -9.18 7.33
C LEU A 156 11.77 -9.75 8.56
N PHE A 157 10.46 -9.81 8.51
CA PHE A 157 9.65 -10.25 9.64
C PHE A 157 9.68 -11.76 9.82
N LYS A 158 9.70 -12.54 8.73
CA LYS A 158 9.85 -13.99 8.79
C LYS A 158 11.16 -14.43 9.47
N GLU A 159 12.26 -13.73 9.18
CA GLU A 159 13.56 -13.97 9.83
C GLU A 159 13.53 -13.67 11.33
N ASN A 160 12.55 -12.91 11.79
CA ASN A 160 12.32 -12.56 13.20
C ASN A 160 11.14 -13.33 13.83
N GLY A 161 10.63 -14.37 13.16
CA GLY A 161 9.56 -15.22 13.68
C GLY A 161 8.17 -14.58 13.64
N ILE A 162 7.97 -13.45 12.90
CA ILE A 162 6.72 -12.72 12.85
C ILE A 162 6.00 -12.99 11.52
N GLN A 163 4.75 -13.39 11.59
CA GLN A 163 3.89 -13.58 10.42
C GLN A 163 3.28 -12.24 9.98
N VAL A 164 3.37 -11.93 8.69
CA VAL A 164 2.85 -10.67 8.10
C VAL A 164 1.79 -10.95 7.06
N TYR A 165 0.62 -10.37 7.26
CA TYR A 165 -0.46 -10.29 6.29
C TYR A 165 -0.52 -8.87 5.70
N ILE A 166 -0.84 -8.76 4.41
CA ILE A 166 -0.93 -7.48 3.71
C ILE A 166 -2.39 -7.22 3.32
N SER A 167 -2.91 -6.08 3.72
CA SER A 167 -4.26 -5.62 3.37
C SER A 167 -4.21 -4.29 2.63
N GLY A 168 -4.81 -4.25 1.43
CA GLY A 168 -4.81 -3.10 0.54
C GLY A 168 -6.05 -2.23 0.69
N ALA A 169 -5.86 -0.95 0.94
CA ALA A 169 -6.90 0.06 0.88
C ALA A 169 -7.16 0.47 -0.57
N LYS A 170 -8.44 0.49 -0.97
CA LYS A 170 -8.86 1.06 -2.25
C LYS A 170 -8.63 2.57 -2.26
N SER A 171 -8.23 3.11 -3.40
CA SER A 171 -8.10 4.55 -3.57
C SER A 171 -9.46 5.23 -3.71
N SER A 172 -9.64 6.34 -3.01
CA SER A 172 -10.79 7.25 -3.21
C SER A 172 -10.61 8.18 -4.41
N SER A 173 -9.38 8.27 -4.95
CA SER A 173 -9.03 9.21 -6.02
C SER A 173 -9.01 8.61 -7.43
N PHE A 174 -8.99 7.27 -7.55
CA PHE A 174 -9.05 6.54 -8.82
C PHE A 174 -9.51 5.10 -8.64
N ASN A 175 -9.93 4.45 -9.75
CA ASN A 175 -10.22 3.02 -9.77
C ASN A 175 -8.98 2.24 -10.21
N GLU A 176 -8.49 1.34 -9.37
CA GLU A 176 -7.32 0.52 -9.66
C GLU A 176 -7.49 -0.40 -10.87
N GLU A 177 -8.72 -0.85 -11.15
CA GLU A 177 -9.01 -1.70 -12.32
C GLU A 177 -8.98 -0.93 -13.65
N GLU A 178 -9.05 0.40 -13.58
CA GLU A 178 -9.09 1.33 -14.71
C GLU A 178 -8.10 2.49 -14.51
N TRP A 179 -6.99 2.23 -13.82
CA TRP A 179 -5.99 3.21 -13.41
C TRP A 179 -5.53 4.14 -14.56
N TRP A 180 -5.51 3.64 -15.80
CA TRP A 180 -5.11 4.40 -16.99
C TRP A 180 -6.11 5.46 -17.45
N LYS A 181 -7.30 5.50 -16.85
CA LYS A 181 -8.33 6.50 -17.16
C LYS A 181 -8.24 7.77 -16.30
N SER A 182 -7.29 7.84 -15.36
CA SER A 182 -7.11 9.01 -14.49
C SER A 182 -5.64 9.36 -14.31
N GLU A 183 -5.34 10.65 -14.15
CA GLU A 183 -3.98 11.13 -13.87
C GLU A 183 -3.46 10.55 -12.55
N ASN A 184 -4.30 10.51 -11.51
CA ASN A 184 -3.93 9.95 -10.21
C ASN A 184 -3.54 8.47 -10.31
N GLY A 185 -4.27 7.68 -11.10
CA GLY A 185 -3.96 6.29 -11.36
C GLY A 185 -2.64 6.11 -12.12
N LEU A 186 -2.39 6.94 -13.14
CA LEU A 186 -1.12 6.96 -13.88
C LEU A 186 0.06 7.31 -12.97
N ILE A 187 -0.08 8.37 -12.15
CA ILE A 187 0.95 8.80 -11.19
C ILE A 187 1.22 7.70 -10.16
N ALA A 188 0.17 7.11 -9.57
CA ALA A 188 0.29 6.07 -8.58
C ALA A 188 1.03 4.85 -9.12
N LEU A 189 0.64 4.36 -10.30
CA LEU A 189 1.26 3.20 -10.94
C LEU A 189 2.73 3.45 -11.29
N ASN A 190 3.03 4.56 -11.97
CA ASN A 190 4.41 4.88 -12.37
C ASN A 190 5.33 5.03 -11.14
N ASN A 191 4.86 5.73 -10.09
CA ASN A 191 5.63 5.90 -8.87
C ASN A 191 5.95 4.54 -8.21
N GLU A 192 5.01 3.59 -8.20
CA GLU A 192 5.27 2.29 -7.58
C GLU A 192 6.24 1.43 -8.39
N TYR A 193 6.15 1.42 -9.72
CA TYR A 193 7.16 0.72 -10.54
C TYR A 193 8.56 1.30 -10.35
N LEU A 194 8.69 2.64 -10.31
CA LEU A 194 9.98 3.30 -10.06
C LEU A 194 10.51 2.99 -8.65
N LYS A 195 9.64 3.01 -7.63
CA LYS A 195 10.03 2.65 -6.26
C LYS A 195 10.43 1.17 -6.17
N MET A 196 9.71 0.26 -6.82
CA MET A 196 10.07 -1.16 -6.84
C MET A 196 11.46 -1.36 -7.47
N LEU A 197 11.75 -0.66 -8.57
CA LEU A 197 13.06 -0.69 -9.20
C LEU A 197 14.14 -0.14 -8.24
N TYR A 198 13.89 0.98 -7.56
CA TYR A 198 14.80 1.55 -6.56
C TYR A 198 15.10 0.55 -5.43
N TYR A 199 14.07 -0.11 -4.87
CA TYR A 199 14.26 -1.11 -3.81
C TYR A 199 14.92 -2.41 -4.29
N PHE A 200 14.86 -2.72 -5.58
CA PHE A 200 15.57 -3.87 -6.14
C PHE A 200 17.09 -3.68 -6.18
N PHE A 201 17.55 -2.43 -6.33
CA PHE A 201 18.98 -2.10 -6.38
C PHE A 201 19.56 -1.68 -5.01
N LYS A 202 18.77 -1.59 -3.97
CA LYS A 202 19.20 -1.21 -2.61
C LYS A 202 19.36 -2.42 -1.71
#